data_35947f8510fcf6c68f22a5242c3fe0e7
#
_entry.id   35947f8510fcf6c68f22a5242c3fe0e7
#
_cell.length_a   1.000
_cell.length_b   1.000
_cell.length_c   1.000
_cell.angle_alpha   90.00
_cell.angle_beta   90.00
_cell.angle_gamma   90.00
#
_symmetry.space_group_name_H-M   'P 1'
#
loop_
_entity.id
_entity.type
_entity.pdbx_description
1 polymer ?
#
loop_
_entity_poly.entity_id
_entity_poly.type
_entity_poly.pdbx_seq_one_letter_code
_entity_poly.pdbx_strand_id
1 'polypeptide(L)'
;MTSQTLFHIIAATQKEDLTESQQQELVLRAKELGEDATVANVWIGRRGINFVVVLELTVEEHSLESFSDSPSHVSFVVHALGPVITGMWSADFASNLLDPLIDPRKFSHKYLTVIAIKSQARLFEWQIDQWGESLTHFAGQGNVVLGPTIEERDLYRSAGLLFSQVPTGIGSLTGNVFQDAEALVNATDCVEVDLL
;
A
#
# COMPACT_ATOMS: atom_id res chain seq x y z
N MET A 1 2.32 19.37 17.49
CA MET A 1 1.73 19.05 16.17
C MET A 1 2.27 17.69 15.78
N THR A 2 1.39 16.70 15.69
CA THR A 2 1.77 15.35 15.26
C THR A 2 1.95 15.41 13.74
N SER A 3 3.16 15.16 13.24
CA SER A 3 3.41 15.09 11.81
C SER A 3 2.74 13.82 11.27
N GLN A 4 1.79 13.97 10.36
CA GLN A 4 1.23 12.84 9.62
C GLN A 4 2.21 12.44 8.53
N THR A 5 2.36 11.15 8.32
CA THR A 5 3.10 10.60 7.19
C THR A 5 2.11 10.23 6.10
N LEU A 6 2.39 10.64 4.87
CA LEU A 6 1.56 10.34 3.70
C LEU A 6 2.10 9.11 2.98
N PHE A 7 1.20 8.23 2.57
CA PHE A 7 1.52 7.05 1.78
C PHE A 7 0.72 7.03 0.49
N HIS A 8 1.40 6.72 -0.61
CA HIS A 8 0.80 6.44 -1.90
C HIS A 8 1.03 4.97 -2.26
N ILE A 9 -0.05 4.22 -2.45
CA ILE A 9 -0.03 2.81 -2.82
C ILE A 9 -0.40 2.67 -4.29
N ILE A 10 0.40 1.91 -5.04
CA ILE A 10 0.08 1.42 -6.37
C ILE A 10 0.12 -0.11 -6.29
N ALA A 11 -1.01 -0.77 -6.49
CA ALA A 11 -1.11 -2.21 -6.57
C ALA A 11 -1.59 -2.63 -7.96
N ALA A 12 -0.79 -3.41 -8.66
CA ALA A 12 -1.01 -3.77 -10.06
C ALA A 12 -1.01 -5.28 -10.27
N THR A 13 -1.81 -5.73 -11.21
CA THR A 13 -1.81 -7.09 -11.76
C THR A 13 -1.06 -7.05 -13.08
N GLN A 14 0.08 -7.73 -13.15
CA GLN A 14 0.91 -7.81 -14.34
C GLN A 14 0.32 -8.78 -15.37
N LYS A 15 0.70 -8.62 -16.64
CA LYS A 15 0.49 -9.63 -17.67
C LYS A 15 1.31 -10.88 -17.35
N GLU A 16 0.78 -12.07 -17.68
CA GLU A 16 1.44 -13.35 -17.37
C GLU A 16 2.67 -13.63 -18.24
N ASP A 17 2.74 -13.01 -19.42
CA ASP A 17 3.77 -13.26 -20.45
C ASP A 17 4.94 -12.26 -20.39
N LEU A 18 5.12 -11.55 -19.27
CA LEU A 18 6.25 -10.63 -19.13
C LEU A 18 7.59 -11.38 -19.11
N THR A 19 8.51 -10.88 -19.93
CA THR A 19 9.89 -11.35 -19.90
C THR A 19 10.60 -10.87 -18.61
N GLU A 20 11.63 -11.59 -18.21
CA GLU A 20 12.45 -11.19 -17.05
C GLU A 20 13.02 -9.77 -17.20
N SER A 21 13.44 -9.41 -18.43
CA SER A 21 13.95 -8.06 -18.71
C SER A 21 12.88 -6.98 -18.47
N GLN A 22 11.63 -7.21 -18.86
CA GLN A 22 10.54 -6.28 -18.61
C GLN A 22 10.23 -6.14 -17.12
N GLN A 23 10.29 -7.26 -16.39
CA GLN A 23 10.10 -7.25 -14.94
C GLN A 23 11.22 -6.50 -14.22
N GLN A 24 12.47 -6.68 -14.63
CA GLN A 24 13.62 -5.97 -14.09
C GLN A 24 13.56 -4.47 -14.40
N GLU A 25 13.19 -4.11 -15.62
CA GLU A 25 12.99 -2.71 -16.01
C GLU A 25 11.89 -2.04 -15.18
N LEU A 26 10.76 -2.73 -14.94
CA LEU A 26 9.68 -2.20 -14.11
C LEU A 26 10.16 -1.92 -12.68
N VAL A 27 10.92 -2.85 -12.08
CA VAL A 27 11.50 -2.67 -10.73
C VAL A 27 12.49 -1.50 -10.72
N LEU A 28 13.32 -1.36 -11.74
CA LEU A 28 14.27 -0.26 -11.85
C LEU A 28 13.53 1.09 -11.90
N ARG A 29 12.53 1.21 -12.77
CA ARG A 29 11.71 2.42 -12.89
C ARG A 29 10.94 2.74 -11.61
N ALA A 30 10.46 1.73 -10.89
CA ALA A 30 9.83 1.95 -9.59
C ALA A 30 10.83 2.46 -8.54
N LYS A 31 12.10 2.01 -8.56
CA LYS A 31 13.15 2.53 -7.67
C LYS A 31 13.50 3.99 -7.98
N GLU A 32 13.48 4.38 -9.25
CA GLU A 32 13.73 5.77 -9.67
C GLU A 32 12.70 6.75 -9.09
N LEU A 33 11.49 6.31 -8.71
CA LEU A 33 10.54 7.16 -7.99
C LEU A 33 11.08 7.68 -6.67
N GLY A 34 11.98 6.92 -6.01
CA GLY A 34 12.64 7.34 -4.78
C GLY A 34 13.64 8.49 -4.96
N GLU A 35 13.98 8.86 -6.19
CA GLU A 35 14.83 10.02 -6.50
C GLU A 35 14.02 11.33 -6.55
N ASP A 36 12.68 11.25 -6.56
CA ASP A 36 11.82 12.42 -6.52
C ASP A 36 11.93 13.09 -5.13
N ALA A 37 12.09 14.41 -5.12
CA ALA A 37 12.30 15.17 -3.89
C ALA A 37 11.12 15.08 -2.90
N THR A 38 9.93 14.72 -3.38
CA THR A 38 8.73 14.54 -2.55
C THR A 38 8.63 13.15 -1.93
N VAL A 39 9.52 12.22 -2.31
CA VAL A 39 9.52 10.83 -1.82
C VAL A 39 10.58 10.64 -0.76
N ALA A 40 10.17 10.20 0.43
CA ALA A 40 11.06 9.88 1.55
C ALA A 40 11.53 8.42 1.53
N ASN A 41 10.65 7.49 1.15
CA ASN A 41 10.96 6.06 1.02
C ASN A 41 10.13 5.40 -0.07
N VAL A 42 10.67 4.29 -0.62
CA VAL A 42 10.02 3.42 -1.60
C VAL A 42 10.09 1.98 -1.13
N TRP A 43 8.96 1.28 -1.11
CA TRP A 43 8.92 -0.17 -0.98
C TRP A 43 8.35 -0.76 -2.25
N ILE A 44 9.01 -1.77 -2.77
CA ILE A 44 8.63 -2.48 -3.97
C ILE A 44 8.50 -3.95 -3.63
N GLY A 45 7.41 -4.56 -4.07
CA GLY A 45 7.21 -5.98 -3.86
C GLY A 45 6.58 -6.66 -5.07
N ARG A 46 6.81 -7.97 -5.17
CA ARG A 46 6.24 -8.79 -6.23
C ARG A 46 5.97 -10.22 -5.74
N ARG A 47 4.83 -10.78 -6.18
CA ARG A 47 4.51 -12.21 -6.01
C ARG A 47 3.62 -12.68 -7.15
N GLY A 48 4.13 -13.62 -7.95
CA GLY A 48 3.44 -14.06 -9.17
C GLY A 48 3.21 -12.89 -10.12
N ILE A 49 1.95 -12.63 -10.45
CA ILE A 49 1.53 -11.50 -11.30
C ILE A 49 1.27 -10.20 -10.50
N ASN A 50 1.30 -10.24 -9.18
CA ASN A 50 1.07 -9.06 -8.36
C ASN A 50 2.36 -8.24 -8.22
N PHE A 51 2.24 -6.95 -8.42
CA PHE A 51 3.30 -5.95 -8.27
C PHE A 51 2.78 -4.78 -7.45
N VAL A 52 3.56 -4.38 -6.44
CA VAL A 52 3.17 -3.31 -5.52
C VAL A 52 4.32 -2.32 -5.40
N VAL A 53 3.98 -1.04 -5.44
CA VAL A 53 4.86 0.06 -5.07
C VAL A 53 4.16 0.85 -3.96
N VAL A 54 4.87 1.10 -2.88
CA VAL A 54 4.43 1.99 -1.81
C VAL A 54 5.46 3.09 -1.67
N LEU A 55 4.98 4.32 -1.68
CA LEU A 55 5.78 5.52 -1.50
C LEU A 55 5.39 6.18 -0.18
N GLU A 56 6.38 6.51 0.63
CA GLU A 56 6.25 7.45 1.74
C GLU A 56 6.59 8.83 1.21
N LEU A 57 5.64 9.76 1.29
CA LEU A 57 5.84 11.11 0.81
C LEU A 57 6.32 12.03 1.95
N THR A 58 7.14 13.02 1.60
CA THR A 58 7.56 14.06 2.54
C THR A 58 6.35 14.86 3.01
N VAL A 59 6.35 15.27 4.29
CA VAL A 59 5.22 15.99 4.91
C VAL A 59 5.31 17.48 4.57
N GLU A 60 5.11 17.82 3.31
CA GLU A 60 4.94 19.21 2.88
C GLU A 60 3.50 19.42 2.40
N GLU A 61 2.99 20.63 2.59
CA GLU A 61 1.69 21.01 2.05
C GLU A 61 1.72 20.84 0.53
N HIS A 62 0.77 20.06 -0.02
CA HIS A 62 0.68 19.69 -1.45
C HIS A 62 1.70 18.67 -1.98
N SER A 63 2.40 17.92 -1.11
CA SER A 63 3.36 16.90 -1.60
C SER A 63 2.70 15.81 -2.46
N LEU A 64 1.46 15.43 -2.16
CA LEU A 64 0.72 14.44 -2.95
C LEU A 64 0.40 14.96 -4.36
N GLU A 65 -0.14 16.19 -4.47
CA GLU A 65 -0.42 16.83 -5.78
C GLU A 65 0.87 16.99 -6.58
N SER A 66 1.92 17.52 -5.95
CA SER A 66 3.23 17.72 -6.59
C SER A 66 3.83 16.41 -7.08
N PHE A 67 3.69 15.33 -6.31
CA PHE A 67 4.16 14.00 -6.69
C PHE A 67 3.32 13.43 -7.84
N SER A 68 1.99 13.49 -7.75
CA SER A 68 1.09 12.92 -8.76
C SER A 68 1.29 13.55 -10.14
N ASP A 69 1.61 14.83 -10.18
CA ASP A 69 1.90 15.58 -11.41
C ASP A 69 3.37 15.55 -11.81
N SER A 70 4.23 14.92 -11.00
CA SER A 70 5.66 14.88 -11.29
C SER A 70 5.98 14.09 -12.58
N PRO A 71 6.96 14.51 -13.38
CA PRO A 71 7.36 13.79 -14.59
C PRO A 71 7.81 12.34 -14.30
N SER A 72 8.39 12.07 -13.13
CA SER A 72 8.83 10.75 -12.69
C SER A 72 7.63 9.82 -12.49
N HIS A 73 6.61 10.27 -11.74
CA HIS A 73 5.39 9.51 -11.49
C HIS A 73 4.60 9.27 -12.79
N VAL A 74 4.35 10.32 -13.57
CA VAL A 74 3.63 10.20 -14.84
C VAL A 74 4.37 9.26 -15.80
N SER A 75 5.69 9.38 -15.91
CA SER A 75 6.50 8.49 -16.75
C SER A 75 6.43 7.03 -16.27
N PHE A 76 6.51 6.79 -14.97
CA PHE A 76 6.38 5.45 -14.41
C PHE A 76 5.03 4.84 -14.73
N VAL A 77 3.93 5.54 -14.42
CA VAL A 77 2.57 5.00 -14.61
C VAL A 77 2.26 4.77 -16.09
N VAL A 78 2.57 5.73 -16.95
CA VAL A 78 2.18 5.69 -18.38
C VAL A 78 3.12 4.83 -19.21
N HIS A 79 4.43 4.93 -18.99
CA HIS A 79 5.41 4.32 -19.90
C HIS A 79 6.04 3.04 -19.38
N ALA A 80 6.17 2.87 -18.06
CA ALA A 80 6.72 1.66 -17.48
C ALA A 80 5.63 0.67 -17.03
N LEU A 81 4.66 1.13 -16.24
CA LEU A 81 3.64 0.28 -15.64
C LEU A 81 2.51 -0.05 -16.62
N GLY A 82 1.89 0.96 -17.23
CA GLY A 82 0.71 0.80 -18.10
C GLY A 82 0.84 -0.27 -19.18
N PRO A 83 1.96 -0.36 -19.93
CA PRO A 83 2.14 -1.37 -20.99
C PRO A 83 2.17 -2.82 -20.49
N VAL A 84 2.48 -3.06 -19.21
CA VAL A 84 2.78 -4.40 -18.66
C VAL A 84 1.72 -4.93 -17.69
N ILE A 85 0.64 -4.18 -17.45
CA ILE A 85 -0.41 -4.57 -16.51
C ILE A 85 -1.73 -4.89 -17.19
N THR A 86 -2.58 -5.63 -16.48
CA THR A 86 -3.98 -5.92 -16.85
C THR A 86 -4.98 -5.22 -15.94
N GLY A 87 -4.56 -4.80 -14.76
CA GLY A 87 -5.37 -4.08 -13.78
C GLY A 87 -4.50 -3.36 -12.76
N MET A 88 -5.06 -2.31 -12.15
CA MET A 88 -4.40 -1.52 -11.12
C MET A 88 -5.44 -0.89 -10.21
N TRP A 89 -5.07 -0.72 -8.94
CA TRP A 89 -5.71 0.20 -8.04
C TRP A 89 -4.67 1.02 -7.28
N SER A 90 -5.05 2.18 -6.82
CA SER A 90 -4.23 3.05 -5.98
C SER A 90 -5.03 3.56 -4.80
N ALA A 91 -4.33 3.91 -3.73
CA ALA A 91 -4.91 4.57 -2.57
C ALA A 91 -3.87 5.47 -1.90
N ASP A 92 -4.33 6.64 -1.48
CA ASP A 92 -3.57 7.64 -0.76
C ASP A 92 -4.10 7.75 0.66
N PHE A 93 -3.25 7.57 1.65
CA PHE A 93 -3.68 7.64 3.04
C PHE A 93 -2.67 8.33 3.95
N ALA A 94 -3.17 8.91 5.03
CA ALA A 94 -2.36 9.54 6.06
C ALA A 94 -2.32 8.70 7.33
N SER A 95 -1.16 8.54 7.92
CA SER A 95 -1.00 7.83 9.18
C SER A 95 -0.14 8.62 10.16
N ASN A 96 -0.46 8.52 11.44
CA ASN A 96 0.34 9.07 12.52
C ASN A 96 1.43 8.06 12.91
N LEU A 97 2.48 7.93 12.10
CA LEU A 97 3.66 7.09 12.39
C LEU A 97 4.54 7.69 13.51
N LEU A 98 3.95 8.05 14.63
CA LEU A 98 4.69 8.73 15.70
C LEU A 98 5.26 7.80 16.76
N ASP A 99 4.88 6.53 16.73
CA ASP A 99 5.50 5.57 17.62
C ASP A 99 6.78 5.03 16.96
N PRO A 100 7.96 5.31 17.53
CA PRO A 100 9.22 4.73 17.03
C PRO A 100 9.22 3.19 17.00
N LEU A 101 8.22 2.55 17.63
CA LEU A 101 7.99 1.11 17.53
C LEU A 101 7.31 0.70 16.21
N ILE A 102 6.71 1.66 15.48
CA ILE A 102 5.95 1.41 14.24
C ILE A 102 6.71 1.89 12.99
N ASP A 103 7.97 2.20 13.10
CA ASP A 103 8.76 2.62 11.94
C ASP A 103 9.19 1.40 11.11
N PRO A 104 8.55 1.12 9.94
CA PRO A 104 8.87 -0.05 9.12
C PRO A 104 10.32 -0.01 8.59
N ARG A 105 10.96 1.16 8.58
CA ARG A 105 12.35 1.34 8.15
C ARG A 105 13.36 0.70 9.10
N LYS A 106 12.98 0.50 10.37
CA LYS A 106 13.87 -0.06 11.41
C LYS A 106 13.95 -1.59 11.40
N PHE A 107 13.07 -2.24 10.65
CA PHE A 107 12.94 -3.68 10.64
C PHE A 107 13.19 -4.24 9.23
N SER A 108 13.96 -5.33 9.16
CA SER A 108 14.12 -6.09 7.91
C SER A 108 12.88 -6.96 7.70
N HIS A 109 11.95 -6.51 6.88
CA HIS A 109 10.77 -7.28 6.50
C HIS A 109 10.98 -7.99 5.17
N LYS A 110 10.32 -9.12 4.99
CA LYS A 110 10.38 -9.91 3.74
C LYS A 110 9.11 -9.79 2.92
N TYR A 111 8.00 -9.48 3.58
CA TYR A 111 6.67 -9.44 2.96
C TYR A 111 5.97 -8.13 3.29
N LEU A 112 5.21 -7.66 2.31
CA LEU A 112 4.34 -6.50 2.44
C LEU A 112 2.94 -6.90 1.98
N THR A 113 1.95 -6.64 2.82
CA THR A 113 0.54 -6.72 2.43
C THR A 113 -0.01 -5.30 2.38
N VAL A 114 -0.55 -4.91 1.24
CA VAL A 114 -1.28 -3.65 1.07
C VAL A 114 -2.77 -3.93 1.13
N ILE A 115 -3.50 -3.06 1.79
CA ILE A 115 -4.92 -3.25 2.10
C ILE A 115 -5.65 -1.94 1.82
N ALA A 116 -6.82 -2.03 1.18
CA ALA A 116 -7.68 -0.87 0.96
C ALA A 116 -9.16 -1.23 1.12
N ILE A 117 -9.89 -0.45 1.90
CA ILE A 117 -11.32 -0.65 2.21
C ILE A 117 -12.17 0.30 1.37
N LYS A 118 -13.08 -0.25 0.56
CA LYS A 118 -13.91 0.50 -0.38
C LYS A 118 -14.90 1.44 0.31
N SER A 119 -15.02 2.65 -0.21
CA SER A 119 -15.91 3.70 0.32
C SER A 119 -17.40 3.35 0.22
N GLN A 120 -17.78 2.47 -0.72
CA GLN A 120 -19.17 2.04 -0.92
C GLN A 120 -19.59 0.93 0.05
N ALA A 121 -18.68 0.39 0.84
CA ALA A 121 -19.02 -0.55 1.88
C ALA A 121 -19.89 0.15 2.93
N ARG A 122 -21.02 -0.46 3.30
CA ARG A 122 -21.86 -0.02 4.42
C ARG A 122 -21.19 -0.36 5.75
N LEU A 123 -20.01 0.21 5.94
CA LEU A 123 -19.23 0.01 7.15
C LEU A 123 -19.35 1.23 8.05
N PHE A 124 -19.55 0.99 9.33
CA PHE A 124 -19.48 2.04 10.34
C PHE A 124 -18.01 2.25 10.72
N GLU A 125 -17.65 3.48 11.13
CA GLU A 125 -16.29 3.83 11.54
C GLU A 125 -15.75 2.86 12.61
N TRP A 126 -16.56 2.50 13.61
CA TRP A 126 -16.16 1.57 14.65
C TRP A 126 -15.77 0.17 14.14
N GLN A 127 -16.30 -0.27 12.99
CA GLN A 127 -15.91 -1.54 12.37
C GLN A 127 -14.53 -1.44 11.73
N ILE A 128 -14.20 -0.28 11.16
CA ILE A 128 -12.87 -0.01 10.60
C ILE A 128 -11.85 0.05 11.72
N ASP A 129 -12.17 0.73 12.85
CA ASP A 129 -11.32 0.82 14.02
C ASP A 129 -11.07 -0.56 14.65
N GLN A 130 -12.11 -1.35 14.86
CA GLN A 130 -12.01 -2.71 15.37
C GLN A 130 -11.16 -3.62 14.47
N TRP A 131 -11.29 -3.43 13.17
CA TRP A 131 -10.48 -4.15 12.21
C TRP A 131 -9.01 -3.72 12.29
N GLY A 132 -8.73 -2.42 12.41
CA GLY A 132 -7.39 -1.89 12.62
C GLY A 132 -6.73 -2.45 13.88
N GLU A 133 -7.46 -2.50 14.99
CA GLU A 133 -7.02 -3.12 16.25
C GLU A 133 -6.70 -4.62 16.07
N SER A 134 -7.57 -5.34 15.36
CA SER A 134 -7.39 -6.77 15.09
C SER A 134 -6.17 -7.03 14.20
N LEU A 135 -5.93 -6.22 13.18
CA LEU A 135 -4.72 -6.29 12.36
C LEU A 135 -3.46 -6.00 13.16
N THR A 136 -3.50 -4.99 14.02
CA THR A 136 -2.37 -4.64 14.89
C THR A 136 -2.06 -5.78 15.86
N HIS A 137 -3.08 -6.42 16.41
CA HIS A 137 -2.90 -7.59 17.29
C HIS A 137 -2.34 -8.79 16.51
N PHE A 138 -2.83 -9.05 15.31
CA PHE A 138 -2.39 -10.14 14.45
C PHE A 138 -0.94 -10.00 13.99
N ALA A 139 -0.55 -8.80 13.57
CA ALA A 139 0.77 -8.52 12.99
C ALA A 139 1.86 -8.25 14.04
N GLY A 140 1.46 -8.02 15.28
CA GLY A 140 2.33 -7.46 16.31
C GLY A 140 2.51 -5.94 16.15
N GLN A 141 2.60 -5.25 17.27
CA GLN A 141 2.85 -3.81 17.26
C GLN A 141 4.13 -3.48 16.49
N GLY A 142 4.06 -2.48 15.62
CA GLY A 142 5.19 -2.01 14.84
C GLY A 142 5.22 -2.46 13.38
N ASN A 143 4.29 -3.34 12.98
CA ASN A 143 4.25 -3.88 11.64
C ASN A 143 3.03 -3.43 10.82
N VAL A 144 2.13 -2.66 11.40
CA VAL A 144 0.91 -2.17 10.76
C VAL A 144 0.89 -0.66 10.71
N VAL A 145 0.60 -0.13 9.54
CA VAL A 145 0.36 1.30 9.30
C VAL A 145 -1.02 1.42 8.69
N LEU A 146 -1.93 2.13 9.32
CA LEU A 146 -3.30 2.32 8.86
C LEU A 146 -3.68 3.80 8.93
N GLY A 147 -4.56 4.23 8.05
CA GLY A 147 -5.10 5.57 8.08
C GLY A 147 -6.29 5.76 7.15
N PRO A 148 -7.04 6.86 7.32
CA PRO A 148 -8.06 7.27 6.39
C PRO A 148 -7.44 7.67 5.06
N THR A 149 -8.14 7.43 3.96
CA THR A 149 -7.76 7.96 2.65
C THR A 149 -7.92 9.48 2.61
N ILE A 150 -7.07 10.13 1.82
CA ILE A 150 -6.95 11.59 1.81
C ILE A 150 -7.94 12.23 0.84
N GLU A 151 -8.18 11.58 -0.30
CA GLU A 151 -9.02 12.13 -1.35
C GLU A 151 -10.46 11.61 -1.28
N GLU A 152 -11.45 12.52 -1.34
CA GLU A 152 -12.86 12.16 -1.48
C GLU A 152 -13.17 11.39 -2.78
N ARG A 153 -12.26 11.43 -3.76
CA ARG A 153 -12.39 10.73 -5.04
C ARG A 153 -11.95 9.29 -4.99
N ASP A 154 -11.25 8.89 -3.93
CA ASP A 154 -10.80 7.52 -3.77
C ASP A 154 -11.99 6.57 -3.63
N LEU A 155 -11.89 5.43 -4.31
CA LEU A 155 -12.81 4.30 -4.11
C LEU A 155 -12.76 3.76 -2.69
N TYR A 156 -11.76 4.16 -1.92
CA TYR A 156 -11.43 3.64 -0.61
C TYR A 156 -11.67 4.66 0.50
N ARG A 157 -12.08 4.19 1.68
CA ARG A 157 -12.24 5.01 2.90
C ARG A 157 -11.01 4.96 3.79
N SER A 158 -10.29 3.84 3.76
CA SER A 158 -9.11 3.61 4.56
C SER A 158 -8.17 2.70 3.80
N ALA A 159 -6.89 2.88 4.04
CA ALA A 159 -5.86 2.03 3.48
C ALA A 159 -4.78 1.74 4.53
N GLY A 160 -3.94 0.73 4.26
CA GLY A 160 -2.88 0.37 5.19
C GLY A 160 -1.86 -0.58 4.63
N LEU A 161 -0.79 -0.70 5.39
CA LEU A 161 0.37 -1.52 5.12
C LEU A 161 0.59 -2.48 6.27
N LEU A 162 0.86 -3.73 5.94
CA LEU A 162 1.25 -4.76 6.90
C LEU A 162 2.60 -5.33 6.48
N PHE A 163 3.62 -5.12 7.29
CA PHE A 163 4.96 -5.66 7.09
C PHE A 163 5.16 -6.93 7.92
N SER A 164 5.77 -7.98 7.35
CA SER A 164 5.97 -9.24 8.07
C SER A 164 7.25 -9.97 7.67
N GLN A 165 7.69 -10.90 8.53
CA GLN A 165 8.83 -11.79 8.27
C GLN A 165 8.40 -13.10 7.60
N VAL A 166 7.12 -13.45 7.71
CA VAL A 166 6.53 -14.65 7.15
C VAL A 166 5.31 -14.27 6.32
N PRO A 167 4.95 -15.02 5.29
CA PRO A 167 3.72 -14.78 4.56
C PRO A 167 2.54 -14.80 5.53
N THR A 168 1.73 -13.76 5.50
CA THR A 168 0.52 -13.69 6.34
C THR A 168 -0.60 -14.54 5.76
N GLY A 169 -0.58 -14.70 4.43
CA GLY A 169 -1.64 -15.36 3.66
C GLY A 169 -2.94 -14.55 3.70
N ILE A 170 -3.36 -14.03 2.56
CA ILE A 170 -4.61 -13.24 2.48
C ILE A 170 -5.79 -14.01 3.04
N GLY A 171 -5.84 -15.33 2.85
CA GLY A 171 -6.87 -16.21 3.40
C GLY A 171 -6.88 -16.27 4.94
N SER A 172 -5.74 -16.15 5.62
CA SER A 172 -5.68 -16.10 7.08
C SER A 172 -6.04 -14.73 7.63
N LEU A 173 -5.74 -13.65 6.93
CA LEU A 173 -6.23 -12.32 7.26
C LEU A 173 -7.75 -12.25 7.21
N THR A 174 -8.35 -12.81 6.14
CA THR A 174 -9.81 -12.83 5.98
C THR A 174 -10.50 -13.77 6.98
N GLY A 175 -9.92 -14.95 7.29
CA GLY A 175 -10.54 -15.95 8.15
C GLY A 175 -10.45 -15.65 9.64
N ASN A 176 -9.32 -15.13 10.11
CA ASN A 176 -9.06 -14.95 11.55
C ASN A 176 -9.34 -13.53 12.05
N VAL A 177 -9.20 -12.54 11.19
CA VAL A 177 -9.39 -11.11 11.53
C VAL A 177 -10.85 -10.68 11.31
N PHE A 178 -11.59 -11.40 10.45
CA PHE A 178 -12.90 -10.99 9.97
C PHE A 178 -14.03 -11.97 10.33
N GLN A 179 -13.90 -12.71 11.43
CA GLN A 179 -14.92 -13.72 11.80
C GLN A 179 -16.38 -13.22 11.81
N ASP A 180 -16.58 -11.88 11.88
CA ASP A 180 -17.92 -11.27 11.85
C ASP A 180 -18.15 -10.31 10.66
N ALA A 181 -17.28 -10.29 9.66
CA ALA A 181 -17.29 -9.22 8.67
C ALA A 181 -17.25 -9.71 7.21
N GLU A 182 -18.19 -10.59 6.83
CA GLU A 182 -18.39 -10.95 5.42
C GLU A 182 -18.54 -9.71 4.51
N ALA A 183 -19.18 -8.66 5.02
CA ALA A 183 -19.29 -7.37 4.33
C ALA A 183 -17.94 -6.65 4.18
N LEU A 184 -17.02 -6.79 5.14
CA LEU A 184 -15.70 -6.17 5.10
C LEU A 184 -14.80 -6.88 4.09
N VAL A 185 -14.82 -8.20 4.05
CA VAL A 185 -14.05 -9.01 3.10
C VAL A 185 -14.42 -8.66 1.65
N ASN A 186 -15.70 -8.53 1.36
CA ASN A 186 -16.20 -8.15 0.04
C ASN A 186 -15.91 -6.68 -0.33
N ALA A 187 -15.57 -5.85 0.65
CA ALA A 187 -15.27 -4.44 0.47
C ALA A 187 -13.77 -4.11 0.51
N THR A 188 -12.92 -5.13 0.63
CA THR A 188 -11.48 -4.94 0.81
C THR A 188 -10.73 -5.46 -0.40
N ASP A 189 -9.88 -4.61 -0.99
CA ASP A 189 -8.84 -5.03 -1.91
C ASP A 189 -7.56 -5.28 -1.09
N CYS A 190 -6.93 -6.43 -1.31
CA CYS A 190 -5.76 -6.84 -0.53
C CYS A 190 -4.76 -7.58 -1.42
N VAL A 191 -3.50 -7.19 -1.35
CA VAL A 191 -2.40 -7.82 -2.10
C VAL A 191 -1.21 -8.04 -1.18
N GLU A 192 -0.70 -9.27 -1.11
CA GLU A 192 0.55 -9.63 -0.43
C GLU A 192 1.65 -9.89 -1.45
N VAL A 193 2.84 -9.33 -1.21
CA VAL A 193 4.02 -9.46 -2.07
C VAL A 193 5.28 -9.73 -1.27
N ASP A 194 6.28 -10.31 -1.94
CA ASP A 194 7.66 -10.42 -1.45
C ASP A 194 8.35 -9.07 -1.69
N LEU A 195 8.99 -8.49 -0.67
CA LEU A 195 9.77 -7.25 -0.82
C LEU A 195 11.07 -7.51 -1.59
N LEU A 196 11.44 -6.58 -2.47
CA LEU A 196 12.57 -6.68 -3.39
C LEU A 196 13.75 -5.82 -2.95
#